data_f82546e7a36007fa101eec551667c32c
#
_entry.id   f82546e7a36007fa101eec551667c32c
#
_cell.length_a   1.000
_cell.length_b   1.000
_cell.length_c   1.000
_cell.angle_alpha   90.00
_cell.angle_beta   90.00
_cell.angle_gamma   90.00
#
_symmetry.space_group_name_H-M   'P 1'
#
loop_
_entity.id
_entity.type
_entity.pdbx_description
1 polymer ?
#
loop_
_entity_poly.entity_id
_entity_poly.type
_entity_poly.pdbx_seq_one_letter_code
_entity_poly.pdbx_strand_id
1 'polypeptide(L)'
;MGVKGRLKDMALVDIIQIFNAERRTVAVHLGSELGYGRVFIKNGRITHAAYREFTGTDAFYQLLAWKDGEFEVEPDAVAPETTINEPAEGIILEGLRRLDESLARGREADSAYAGDTESIRVVNRLIELGILERA
;
A
#
# COMPACT_ATOMS: atom_id res chain seq x y z
N MET A 1 9.16 -12.24 17.35
CA MET A 1 7.99 -11.49 17.81
C MET A 1 7.60 -10.47 16.78
N GLY A 2 6.38 -10.55 16.28
CA GLY A 2 5.92 -9.64 15.23
C GLY A 2 5.26 -8.39 15.77
N VAL A 3 5.14 -7.41 14.91
CA VAL A 3 4.39 -6.19 15.19
C VAL A 3 3.05 -6.33 14.47
N LYS A 4 1.97 -6.01 15.17
CA LYS A 4 0.63 -6.06 14.60
C LYS A 4 -0.02 -4.70 14.68
N GLY A 5 -0.90 -4.42 13.75
CA GLY A 5 -1.64 -3.17 13.76
C GLY A 5 -2.71 -3.16 12.70
N ARG A 6 -3.27 -1.98 12.48
CA ARG A 6 -4.33 -1.79 11.50
C ARG A 6 -3.86 -0.79 10.45
N LEU A 7 -4.19 -1.09 9.20
CA LEU A 7 -3.85 -0.19 8.09
C LEU A 7 -4.55 1.16 8.21
N LYS A 8 -5.65 1.19 8.93
CA LYS A 8 -6.36 2.42 9.24
C LYS A 8 -5.48 3.38 10.05
N ASP A 9 -4.63 2.85 10.92
CA ASP A 9 -3.77 3.64 11.78
C ASP A 9 -2.39 3.88 11.16
N MET A 10 -1.90 2.93 10.37
CA MET A 10 -0.61 3.04 9.72
C MET A 10 -0.71 2.40 8.33
N ALA A 11 -0.65 3.21 7.29
CA ALA A 11 -0.78 2.74 5.92
C ALA A 11 0.40 1.85 5.52
N LEU A 12 0.17 0.97 4.55
CA LEU A 12 1.22 0.08 4.06
C LEU A 12 2.46 0.86 3.61
N VAL A 13 2.27 2.00 2.95
CA VAL A 13 3.41 2.80 2.49
C VAL A 13 4.29 3.25 3.66
N ASP A 14 3.68 3.60 4.79
CA ASP A 14 4.44 4.03 5.97
C ASP A 14 5.23 2.87 6.56
N ILE A 15 4.63 1.69 6.60
CA ILE A 15 5.30 0.48 7.08
C ILE A 15 6.53 0.17 6.24
N ILE A 16 6.35 0.21 4.92
CA ILE A 16 7.43 -0.06 3.98
C ILE A 16 8.57 0.96 4.13
N GLN A 17 8.22 2.23 4.29
CA GLN A 17 9.23 3.28 4.43
C GLN A 17 10.05 3.13 5.70
N ILE A 18 9.43 2.70 6.80
CA ILE A 18 10.14 2.44 8.04
C ILE A 18 11.18 1.34 7.84
N PHE A 19 10.78 0.21 7.25
CA PHE A 19 11.70 -0.91 7.05
C PHE A 19 12.74 -0.62 5.98
N ASN A 20 12.40 0.21 5.00
CA ASN A 20 13.37 0.67 4.00
C ASN A 20 14.47 1.51 4.67
N ALA A 21 14.07 2.45 5.53
CA ALA A 21 15.02 3.30 6.24
C ALA A 21 15.94 2.51 7.17
N GLU A 22 15.38 1.49 7.83
CA GLU A 22 16.12 0.65 8.77
C GLU A 22 16.82 -0.53 8.11
N ARG A 23 16.62 -0.70 6.81
CA ARG A 23 17.21 -1.81 6.05
C ARG A 23 16.91 -3.17 6.66
N ARG A 24 15.66 -3.35 7.09
CA ARG A 24 15.23 -4.59 7.74
C ARG A 24 14.82 -5.64 6.70
N THR A 25 14.85 -6.89 7.15
CA THR A 25 14.34 -8.02 6.38
C THR A 25 13.13 -8.57 7.11
N VAL A 26 11.95 -8.41 6.49
CA VAL A 26 10.69 -8.79 7.13
C VAL A 26 9.69 -9.23 6.06
N ALA A 27 8.64 -9.91 6.49
CA ALA A 27 7.43 -10.09 5.70
C ALA A 27 6.31 -9.33 6.37
N VAL A 28 5.54 -8.58 5.60
CA VAL A 28 4.36 -7.88 6.09
C VAL A 28 3.15 -8.66 5.59
N HIS A 29 2.41 -9.24 6.51
CA HIS A 29 1.18 -9.98 6.22
C HIS A 29 0.00 -9.03 6.37
N LEU A 30 -0.91 -9.06 5.40
CA LEU A 30 -2.05 -8.16 5.35
C LEU A 30 -3.33 -8.98 5.21
N GLY A 31 -4.34 -8.62 5.98
CA GLY A 31 -5.61 -9.32 5.93
C GLY A 31 -6.78 -8.35 6.02
N SER A 32 -7.82 -8.59 5.21
CA SER A 32 -9.04 -7.79 5.24
C SER A 32 -10.16 -8.59 4.59
N GLU A 33 -11.32 -7.97 4.46
CA GLU A 33 -12.44 -8.57 3.72
C GLU A 33 -12.08 -8.83 2.25
N LEU A 34 -11.11 -8.08 1.72
CA LEU A 34 -10.65 -8.24 0.34
C LEU A 34 -9.76 -9.47 0.14
N GLY A 35 -9.33 -10.08 1.22
CA GLY A 35 -8.49 -11.26 1.15
C GLY A 35 -7.23 -11.14 1.97
N TYR A 36 -6.20 -11.86 1.55
CA TYR A 36 -4.94 -11.93 2.25
C TYR A 36 -3.78 -11.61 1.30
N GLY A 37 -2.86 -10.79 1.75
CA GLY A 37 -1.69 -10.44 0.95
C GLY A 37 -0.42 -10.45 1.76
N ARG A 38 0.71 -10.45 1.07
CA ARG A 38 2.03 -10.44 1.71
C ARG A 38 2.98 -9.58 0.91
N VAL A 39 3.84 -8.87 1.61
CA VAL A 39 4.92 -8.10 1.01
C VAL A 39 6.20 -8.50 1.72
N PHE A 40 7.22 -8.87 0.94
CA PHE A 40 8.51 -9.27 1.48
C PHE A 40 9.53 -8.18 1.24
N ILE A 41 10.26 -7.85 2.29
CA ILE A 41 11.28 -6.81 2.26
C ILE A 41 12.60 -7.45 2.70
N LYS A 42 13.65 -7.25 1.91
CA LYS A 42 14.97 -7.76 2.22
C LYS A 42 15.97 -6.60 2.22
N ASN A 43 16.63 -6.38 3.34
CA ASN A 43 17.58 -5.28 3.51
C ASN A 43 16.96 -3.93 3.09
N GLY A 44 15.69 -3.75 3.44
CA GLY A 44 14.96 -2.52 3.14
C GLY A 44 14.34 -2.46 1.76
N ARG A 45 14.58 -3.43 0.89
CA ARG A 45 14.06 -3.43 -0.48
C ARG A 45 12.90 -4.39 -0.61
N ILE A 46 11.87 -3.97 -1.33
CA ILE A 46 10.74 -4.85 -1.63
C ILE A 46 11.21 -5.87 -2.67
N THR A 47 11.12 -7.15 -2.34
CA THR A 47 11.60 -8.21 -3.23
C THR A 47 10.46 -9.05 -3.80
N HIS A 48 9.32 -9.09 -3.12
CA HIS A 48 8.20 -9.91 -3.56
C HIS A 48 6.92 -9.40 -2.93
N ALA A 49 5.82 -9.57 -3.63
CA ALA A 49 4.49 -9.32 -3.10
C ALA A 49 3.54 -10.33 -3.72
N ALA A 50 2.52 -10.71 -2.98
CA ALA A 50 1.51 -11.66 -3.44
C ALA A 50 0.15 -11.27 -2.89
N TYR A 51 -0.86 -11.33 -3.74
CA TYR A 51 -2.25 -11.07 -3.38
C TYR A 51 -3.14 -11.74 -4.41
N ARG A 52 -3.90 -12.75 -3.98
CA ARG A 52 -4.74 -13.55 -4.86
C ARG A 52 -3.89 -14.15 -5.99
N GLU A 53 -4.27 -13.95 -7.26
CA GLU A 53 -3.51 -14.43 -8.40
C GLU A 53 -2.39 -13.48 -8.81
N PHE A 54 -2.29 -12.31 -8.17
CA PHE A 54 -1.26 -11.33 -8.51
C PHE A 54 0.03 -11.59 -7.75
N THR A 55 1.15 -11.37 -8.41
CA THR A 55 2.46 -11.39 -7.78
C THR A 55 3.28 -10.19 -8.27
N GLY A 56 4.32 -9.85 -7.53
CA GLY A 56 5.21 -8.76 -7.93
C GLY A 56 4.58 -7.39 -7.74
N THR A 57 4.93 -6.46 -8.62
CA THR A 57 4.47 -5.08 -8.50
C THR A 57 2.96 -4.95 -8.59
N ASP A 58 2.33 -5.78 -9.41
CA ASP A 58 0.86 -5.75 -9.52
C ASP A 58 0.20 -6.06 -8.20
N ALA A 59 0.68 -7.09 -7.50
CA ALA A 59 0.18 -7.43 -6.17
C ALA A 59 0.42 -6.27 -5.19
N PHE A 60 1.62 -5.71 -5.24
CA PHE A 60 1.96 -4.60 -4.36
C PHE A 60 1.03 -3.40 -4.55
N TYR A 61 0.76 -3.04 -5.81
CA TYR A 61 -0.14 -1.92 -6.09
C TYR A 61 -1.56 -2.19 -5.61
N GLN A 62 -2.03 -3.42 -5.73
CA GLN A 62 -3.34 -3.80 -5.20
C GLN A 62 -3.40 -3.62 -3.68
N LEU A 63 -2.37 -4.10 -2.99
CA LEU A 63 -2.31 -4.00 -1.54
C LEU A 63 -2.15 -2.56 -1.07
N LEU A 64 -1.42 -1.75 -1.83
CA LEU A 64 -1.21 -0.35 -1.50
C LEU A 64 -2.54 0.42 -1.49
N ALA A 65 -3.51 -0.02 -2.27
CA ALA A 65 -4.82 0.62 -2.36
C ALA A 65 -5.74 0.29 -1.18
N TRP A 66 -5.37 -0.68 -0.34
CA TRP A 66 -6.19 -1.02 0.83
C TRP A 66 -6.22 0.13 1.81
N LYS A 67 -7.42 0.53 2.20
CA LYS A 67 -7.61 1.62 3.17
C LYS A 67 -7.81 1.13 4.59
N ASP A 68 -8.16 -0.13 4.78
CA ASP A 68 -8.31 -0.74 6.08
C ASP A 68 -7.90 -2.20 5.99
N GLY A 69 -7.70 -2.81 7.13
CA GLY A 69 -7.28 -4.19 7.26
C GLY A 69 -6.29 -4.29 8.40
N GLU A 70 -5.85 -5.50 8.65
CA GLU A 70 -4.87 -5.76 9.69
C GLU A 70 -3.54 -6.11 9.07
N PHE A 71 -2.45 -5.76 9.75
CA PHE A 71 -1.13 -6.16 9.31
C PHE A 71 -0.39 -6.82 10.46
N GLU A 72 0.52 -7.71 10.08
CA GLU A 72 1.42 -8.35 11.03
C GLU A 72 2.80 -8.44 10.38
N VAL A 73 3.83 -8.05 11.10
CA VAL A 73 5.20 -8.09 10.61
C VAL A 73 5.89 -9.34 11.14
N GLU A 74 6.45 -10.14 10.23
CA GLU A 74 7.23 -11.32 10.58
C GLU A 74 8.71 -11.00 10.34
N PRO A 75 9.52 -10.91 11.40
CA PRO A 75 10.94 -10.58 11.22
C PRO A 75 11.71 -11.74 10.58
N ASP A 76 12.73 -11.38 9.80
CA ASP A 76 13.65 -12.32 9.17
C ASP A 76 13.00 -13.35 8.26
N ALA A 77 11.82 -13.02 7.71
CA ALA A 77 11.14 -13.90 6.78
C ALA A 77 11.72 -13.75 5.38
N VAL A 78 11.90 -14.85 4.70
CA VAL A 78 12.48 -14.90 3.36
C VAL A 78 11.39 -15.19 2.33
N ALA A 79 11.41 -14.42 1.24
CA ALA A 79 10.44 -14.61 0.17
C ALA A 79 10.70 -15.93 -0.56
N PRO A 80 9.64 -16.61 -1.04
CA PRO A 80 9.81 -17.82 -1.82
C PRO A 80 10.45 -17.58 -3.18
N GLU A 81 10.33 -16.37 -3.68
CA GLU A 81 10.92 -15.97 -4.96
C GLU A 81 11.10 -14.46 -4.98
N THR A 82 11.89 -13.96 -5.93
CA THR A 82 12.08 -12.55 -6.12
C THR A 82 11.31 -12.12 -7.36
N THR A 83 10.29 -11.31 -7.18
CA THR A 83 9.47 -10.80 -8.29
C THR A 83 9.59 -9.30 -8.49
N ILE A 84 10.24 -8.61 -7.58
CA ILE A 84 10.41 -7.16 -7.62
C ILE A 84 11.89 -6.86 -7.49
N ASN A 85 12.43 -6.14 -8.46
CA ASN A 85 13.86 -5.78 -8.47
C ASN A 85 14.09 -4.27 -8.48
N GLU A 86 13.03 -3.49 -8.32
CA GLU A 86 13.11 -2.04 -8.35
C GLU A 86 13.30 -1.49 -6.94
N PRO A 87 13.91 -0.31 -6.80
CA PRO A 87 14.00 0.34 -5.49
C PRO A 87 12.62 0.62 -4.90
N ALA A 88 12.49 0.45 -3.59
CA ALA A 88 11.22 0.63 -2.91
C ALA A 88 10.63 2.03 -3.16
N GLU A 89 11.47 3.06 -3.15
CA GLU A 89 11.00 4.43 -3.36
C GLU A 89 10.30 4.60 -4.71
N GLY A 90 10.87 4.03 -5.77
CA GLY A 90 10.30 4.12 -7.10
C GLY A 90 8.96 3.40 -7.19
N ILE A 91 8.86 2.23 -6.60
CA ILE A 91 7.63 1.45 -6.61
C ILE A 91 6.53 2.17 -5.81
N ILE A 92 6.90 2.73 -4.67
CA ILE A 92 5.95 3.47 -3.83
C ILE A 92 5.44 4.69 -4.58
N LEU A 93 6.33 5.46 -5.19
CA LEU A 93 5.94 6.65 -5.95
C LEU A 93 5.01 6.28 -7.11
N GLU A 94 5.34 5.23 -7.84
CA GLU A 94 4.50 4.78 -8.94
C GLU A 94 3.15 4.31 -8.45
N GLY A 95 3.11 3.59 -7.33
CA GLY A 95 1.86 3.13 -6.75
C GLY A 95 0.97 4.27 -6.30
N LEU A 96 1.54 5.26 -5.65
CA LEU A 96 0.79 6.44 -5.20
C LEU A 96 0.29 7.24 -6.40
N ARG A 97 1.11 7.36 -7.46
CA ARG A 97 0.71 8.03 -8.68
C ARG A 97 -0.49 7.35 -9.33
N ARG A 98 -0.48 6.03 -9.37
CA ARG A 98 -1.59 5.26 -9.95
C ARG A 98 -2.88 5.43 -9.15
N LEU A 99 -2.77 5.46 -7.83
CA LEU A 99 -3.93 5.72 -6.99
C LEU A 99 -4.48 7.12 -7.25
N ASP A 100 -3.60 8.11 -7.32
CA ASP A 100 -3.99 9.48 -7.54
C ASP A 100 -4.67 9.66 -8.90
N GLU A 101 -4.12 9.05 -9.95
CA GLU A 101 -4.73 9.08 -11.27
C GLU A 101 -6.11 8.42 -11.29
N SER A 102 -6.24 7.30 -10.59
CA SER A 102 -7.51 6.60 -10.51
C SER A 102 -8.57 7.47 -9.84
N LEU A 103 -8.20 8.13 -8.75
CA LEU A 103 -9.12 9.03 -8.05
C LEU A 103 -9.45 10.26 -8.89
N ALA A 104 -8.47 10.79 -9.60
CA ALA A 104 -8.67 11.94 -10.48
C ALA A 104 -9.61 11.59 -11.64
N ARG A 105 -9.46 10.42 -12.24
CA ARG A 105 -10.37 9.96 -13.29
C ARG A 105 -11.79 9.80 -12.79
N GLY A 106 -11.95 9.24 -11.58
CA GLY A 106 -13.26 9.14 -10.96
C GLY A 106 -13.88 10.50 -10.74
N ARG A 107 -13.10 11.46 -10.29
CA ARG A 107 -13.56 12.83 -10.09
C ARG A 107 -13.97 13.47 -11.41
N GLU A 108 -13.18 13.28 -12.46
CA GLU A 108 -13.50 13.83 -13.77
C GLU A 108 -14.77 13.23 -14.34
N ALA A 109 -14.99 11.95 -14.16
CA ALA A 109 -16.20 11.29 -14.60
C ALA A 109 -17.43 11.90 -13.92
N ASP A 110 -17.30 12.35 -12.69
CA ASP A 110 -18.38 12.95 -11.94
C ASP A 110 -18.42 14.47 -12.08
N SER A 111 -17.45 15.05 -12.75
CA SER A 111 -17.28 16.52 -12.78
C SER A 111 -18.42 17.26 -13.42
N ALA A 112 -19.23 16.60 -14.25
CA ALA A 112 -20.39 17.24 -14.88
C ALA A 112 -21.37 17.78 -13.85
N TYR A 113 -21.41 17.21 -12.67
CA TYR A 113 -22.23 17.67 -11.56
C TYR A 113 -21.46 17.81 -10.30
N ALA A 114 -20.16 17.82 -10.42
CA ALA A 114 -19.32 17.98 -9.27
C ALA A 114 -19.38 19.43 -8.81
N GLY A 115 -19.35 19.60 -7.57
CA GLY A 115 -19.15 20.88 -6.95
C GLY A 115 -18.16 20.63 -5.86
N ASP A 116 -18.18 21.51 -4.87
CA ASP A 116 -17.28 21.36 -3.74
C ASP A 116 -17.50 20.05 -3.01
N THR A 117 -18.71 19.52 -3.05
CA THR A 117 -19.02 18.24 -2.40
C THR A 117 -18.18 17.09 -3.00
N GLU A 118 -18.02 17.09 -4.32
CA GLU A 118 -17.21 16.08 -4.97
C GLU A 118 -15.74 16.22 -4.58
N SER A 119 -15.25 17.44 -4.54
CA SER A 119 -13.86 17.68 -4.12
C SER A 119 -13.62 17.20 -2.69
N ILE A 120 -14.58 17.46 -1.81
CA ILE A 120 -14.50 17.03 -0.43
C ILE A 120 -14.49 15.51 -0.34
N ARG A 121 -15.31 14.81 -1.13
CA ARG A 121 -15.32 13.35 -1.15
C ARG A 121 -13.99 12.77 -1.59
N VAL A 122 -13.38 13.36 -2.59
CA VAL A 122 -12.07 12.90 -3.07
C VAL A 122 -11.02 13.06 -1.98
N VAL A 123 -10.99 14.21 -1.31
CA VAL A 123 -10.05 14.47 -0.23
C VAL A 123 -10.27 13.48 0.91
N ASN A 124 -11.51 13.26 1.32
CA ASN A 124 -11.81 12.32 2.38
C ASN A 124 -11.38 10.89 2.02
N ARG A 125 -11.56 10.53 0.77
CA ARG A 125 -11.15 9.20 0.31
C ARG A 125 -9.63 9.04 0.38
N LEU A 126 -8.88 10.07 0.04
CA LEU A 126 -7.43 10.04 0.15
C LEU A 126 -6.98 9.87 1.61
N ILE A 127 -7.67 10.55 2.52
CA ILE A 127 -7.41 10.40 3.96
C ILE A 127 -7.69 8.96 4.40
N GLU A 128 -8.82 8.39 3.97
CA GLU A 128 -9.19 7.03 4.30
C GLU A 128 -8.18 6.01 3.78
N LEU A 129 -7.58 6.29 2.62
CA LEU A 129 -6.56 5.42 2.04
C LEU A 129 -5.20 5.57 2.71
N GLY A 130 -5.06 6.55 3.61
CA GLY A 130 -3.79 6.79 4.29
C GLY A 130 -2.77 7.53 3.43
N ILE A 131 -3.21 8.10 2.30
CA ILE A 131 -2.33 8.85 1.41
C ILE A 131 -2.13 10.27 1.90
N LEU A 132 -3.21 10.87 2.42
CA LEU A 132 -3.16 12.20 3.01
C LEU A 132 -3.34 12.09 4.51
N GLU A 133 -2.54 12.83 5.25
CA GLU A 133 -2.67 12.88 6.69
C GLU A 133 -3.73 13.91 7.07
N ARG A 134 -4.41 13.61 8.15
CA ARG A 134 -5.33 14.59 8.72
C ARG A 134 -4.54 15.64 9.49
N ALA A 135 -4.82 16.83 9.19
CA ALA A 135 -4.21 17.93 9.93
C ALA A 135 -4.73 17.98 11.36
#